data_e7f528c7549ff5952e1e27ab7f4ead98
#
_entry.id   e7f528c7549ff5952e1e27ab7f4ead98
#
_cell.length_a   1.000
_cell.length_b   1.000
_cell.length_c   1.000
_cell.angle_alpha   90.00
_cell.angle_beta   90.00
_cell.angle_gamma   90.00
#
_symmetry.space_group_name_H-M   'P 1'
#
loop_
_entity.id
_entity.type
_entity.pdbx_description
1 polymer ?
#
loop_
_entity_poly.entity_id
_entity_poly.type
_entity_poly.pdbx_seq_one_letter_code
_entity_poly.pdbx_strand_id
1 'polypeptide(L)'
;MPKEPIQLEDTLNSFMAEIQRELVSLRPELVPLFQNCFPNTLRTTVEFLDDGTTFVITGDIPAMWLRDSAAQMRPYVRLARHSKPLRRLLEGVIRRHAQYILLDAYANAFNKTPNGQGHQSDRTEMSPWIWERKFELDSLCYPVQLCWDYWQATQEESFLDEQVH
;
A
#
# COMPACT_ATOMS: atom_id res chain seq x y z
N MET A 1 -5.01 7.55 20.68
CA MET A 1 -3.87 6.66 20.45
C MET A 1 -2.97 7.21 19.34
N PRO A 2 -1.91 7.93 19.61
CA PRO A 2 -1.08 8.46 18.51
C PRO A 2 0.41 8.08 18.62
N LYS A 3 0.76 6.83 18.97
CA LYS A 3 2.18 6.41 19.04
C LYS A 3 2.69 5.74 17.75
N GLU A 4 1.82 5.21 16.91
CA GLU A 4 2.22 4.46 15.71
C GLU A 4 2.77 5.33 14.57
N PRO A 5 2.19 6.50 14.25
CA PRO A 5 2.77 7.38 13.24
C PRO A 5 4.20 7.84 13.60
N ILE A 6 4.48 8.08 14.88
CA ILE A 6 5.80 8.51 15.35
C ILE A 6 6.84 7.40 15.16
N GLN A 7 6.52 6.16 15.52
CA GLN A 7 7.44 5.03 15.35
C GLN A 7 7.70 4.69 13.88
N LEU A 8 6.72 4.90 13.01
CA LEU A 8 6.87 4.76 11.57
C LEU A 8 7.86 5.78 11.02
N GLU A 9 7.74 7.04 11.42
CA GLU A 9 8.65 8.13 11.02
C GLU A 9 10.07 7.87 11.51
N ASP A 10 10.29 7.41 12.71
CA ASP A 10 11.62 7.08 13.25
C ASP A 10 12.32 6.00 12.42
N THR A 11 11.58 4.94 12.07
CA THR A 11 12.09 3.86 11.19
C THR A 11 12.47 4.41 9.82
N LEU A 12 11.58 5.20 9.23
CA LEU A 12 11.78 5.80 7.90
C LEU A 12 12.99 6.73 7.89
N ASN A 13 13.08 7.63 8.86
CA ASN A 13 14.18 8.58 8.97
C ASN A 13 15.54 7.90 9.19
N SER A 14 15.58 6.84 10.00
CA SER A 14 16.81 6.06 10.23
C SER A 14 17.31 5.40 8.94
N PHE A 15 16.41 4.76 8.18
CA PHE A 15 16.75 4.16 6.90
C PHE A 15 17.16 5.23 5.87
N MET A 16 16.44 6.32 5.79
CA MET A 16 16.76 7.41 4.87
C MET A 16 18.14 8.01 5.15
N ALA A 17 18.51 8.16 6.42
CA ALA A 17 19.84 8.65 6.81
C ALA A 17 20.97 7.68 6.41
N GLU A 18 20.71 6.37 6.44
CA GLU A 18 21.67 5.34 5.97
C GLU A 18 21.88 5.45 4.45
N ILE A 19 20.82 5.40 3.67
CA ILE A 19 20.88 5.49 2.21
C ILE A 19 21.47 6.83 1.75
N GLN A 20 21.12 7.92 2.42
CA GLN A 20 21.67 9.24 2.10
C GLN A 20 23.20 9.27 2.24
N ARG A 21 23.77 8.65 3.28
CA ARG A 21 25.24 8.57 3.45
C ARG A 21 25.93 7.86 2.28
N GLU A 22 25.30 6.80 1.79
CA GLU A 22 25.81 6.08 0.60
C GLU A 22 25.66 6.93 -0.67
N LEU A 23 24.50 7.54 -0.88
CA LEU A 23 24.22 8.37 -2.05
C LEU A 23 25.15 9.58 -2.14
N VAL A 24 25.49 10.23 -1.02
CA VAL A 24 26.41 11.39 -1.00
C VAL A 24 27.78 11.01 -1.60
N SER A 25 28.23 9.79 -1.39
CA SER A 25 29.53 9.33 -1.91
C SER A 25 29.46 8.82 -3.35
N LEU A 26 28.34 8.27 -3.79
CA LEU A 26 28.18 7.61 -5.08
C LEU A 26 27.51 8.49 -6.13
N ARG A 27 26.41 9.13 -5.76
CA ARG A 27 25.52 9.90 -6.64
C ARG A 27 24.86 11.05 -5.87
N PRO A 28 25.63 12.08 -5.49
CA PRO A 28 25.13 13.17 -4.64
C PRO A 28 23.94 13.92 -5.24
N GLU A 29 23.81 13.96 -6.57
CA GLU A 29 22.68 14.57 -7.28
C GLU A 29 21.35 13.88 -7.04
N LEU A 30 21.35 12.60 -6.59
CA LEU A 30 20.12 11.85 -6.30
C LEU A 30 19.62 12.08 -4.86
N VAL A 31 20.42 12.67 -3.98
CA VAL A 31 20.05 12.87 -2.58
C VAL A 31 18.75 13.69 -2.42
N PRO A 32 18.59 14.86 -3.06
CA PRO A 32 17.34 15.61 -2.94
C PRO A 32 16.12 14.85 -3.48
N LEU A 33 16.29 14.11 -4.58
CA LEU A 33 15.23 13.31 -5.18
C LEU A 33 14.80 12.20 -4.22
N PHE A 34 15.75 11.45 -3.68
CA PHE A 34 15.47 10.38 -2.71
C PHE A 34 14.76 10.92 -1.46
N GLN A 35 15.26 12.01 -0.89
CA GLN A 35 14.69 12.63 0.30
C GLN A 35 13.22 13.07 0.12
N ASN A 36 12.88 13.53 -1.07
CA ASN A 36 11.52 13.98 -1.37
C ASN A 36 10.59 12.82 -1.78
N CYS A 37 11.06 11.91 -2.62
CA CYS A 37 10.20 10.88 -3.21
C CYS A 37 9.99 9.68 -2.29
N PHE A 38 11.05 9.19 -1.62
CA PHE A 38 10.95 7.96 -0.83
C PHE A 38 9.91 8.02 0.31
N PRO A 39 9.86 9.08 1.14
CA PRO A 39 8.89 9.15 2.23
C PRO A 39 7.48 9.56 1.78
N ASN A 40 7.34 10.09 0.57
CA ASN A 40 6.12 10.77 0.12
C ASN A 40 4.88 9.88 0.24
N THR A 41 4.92 8.67 -0.27
CA THR A 41 3.76 7.74 -0.23
C THR A 41 3.29 7.49 1.20
N LEU A 42 4.20 7.18 2.12
CA LEU A 42 3.83 6.90 3.51
C LEU A 42 3.26 8.13 4.23
N ARG A 43 3.72 9.32 3.87
CA ARG A 43 3.31 10.58 4.52
C ARG A 43 2.03 11.17 3.97
N THR A 44 1.69 10.89 2.71
CA THR A 44 0.64 11.62 2.01
C THR A 44 -0.54 10.76 1.56
N THR A 45 -0.34 9.45 1.41
CA THR A 45 -1.35 8.59 0.76
C THR A 45 -1.88 7.45 1.63
N VAL A 46 -1.27 7.20 2.78
CA VAL A 46 -1.61 6.06 3.65
C VAL A 46 -2.58 6.48 4.74
N GLU A 47 -3.66 5.74 4.87
CA GLU A 47 -4.65 5.88 5.94
C GLU A 47 -4.87 4.55 6.66
N PHE A 48 -4.65 4.52 7.97
CA PHE A 48 -5.05 3.40 8.83
C PHE A 48 -6.54 3.47 9.13
N LEU A 49 -7.25 2.35 8.92
CA LEU A 49 -8.69 2.29 9.12
C LEU A 49 -9.03 1.58 10.45
N ASP A 50 -10.24 1.84 10.94
CA ASP A 50 -10.73 1.28 12.22
C ASP A 50 -10.91 -0.24 12.18
N ASP A 51 -11.06 -0.83 10.99
CA ASP A 51 -11.17 -2.28 10.77
C ASP A 51 -9.80 -3.00 10.78
N GLY A 52 -8.72 -2.26 11.05
CA GLY A 52 -7.35 -2.79 11.07
C GLY A 52 -6.71 -2.92 9.70
N THR A 53 -7.40 -2.54 8.63
CA THR A 53 -6.83 -2.47 7.28
C THR A 53 -6.17 -1.12 7.01
N THR A 54 -5.46 -1.02 5.91
CA THR A 54 -4.79 0.21 5.47
C THR A 54 -5.24 0.54 4.05
N PHE A 55 -5.73 1.77 3.88
CA PHE A 55 -6.10 2.32 2.57
C PHE A 55 -4.94 3.14 2.02
N VAL A 56 -4.68 3.02 0.71
CA VAL A 56 -3.64 3.78 0.01
C VAL A 56 -4.28 4.56 -1.12
N ILE A 57 -4.24 5.87 -1.02
CA ILE A 57 -4.67 6.76 -2.11
C ILE A 57 -3.67 6.63 -3.25
N THR A 58 -4.16 6.35 -4.45
CA THR A 58 -3.31 6.17 -5.62
C THR A 58 -3.32 7.42 -6.51
N GLY A 59 -2.17 8.10 -6.58
CA GLY A 59 -2.03 9.36 -7.32
C GLY A 59 -2.80 10.51 -6.67
N ASP A 60 -3.57 11.23 -7.49
CA ASP A 60 -4.40 12.39 -7.12
C ASP A 60 -5.90 12.05 -7.01
N ILE A 61 -6.26 10.78 -7.15
CA ILE A 61 -7.65 10.29 -7.09
C ILE A 61 -7.90 9.64 -5.73
N PRO A 62 -8.99 9.98 -5.01
CA PRO A 62 -9.28 9.46 -3.67
C PRO A 62 -9.83 8.02 -3.71
N ALA A 63 -9.13 7.15 -4.44
CA ALA A 63 -9.45 5.74 -4.60
C ALA A 63 -8.18 4.89 -4.51
N MET A 64 -8.33 3.58 -4.35
CA MET A 64 -7.24 2.63 -4.24
C MET A 64 -7.27 1.68 -5.45
N TRP A 65 -6.33 1.85 -6.38
CA TRP A 65 -6.03 0.88 -7.42
C TRP A 65 -5.22 -0.27 -6.85
N LEU A 66 -5.59 -1.50 -7.17
CA LEU A 66 -4.92 -2.70 -6.63
C LEU A 66 -3.46 -2.77 -7.06
N ARG A 67 -3.17 -2.61 -8.34
CA ARG A 67 -1.81 -2.61 -8.88
C ARG A 67 -0.96 -1.48 -8.31
N ASP A 68 -1.49 -0.26 -8.38
CA ASP A 68 -0.73 0.95 -8.05
C ASP A 68 -0.41 1.00 -6.55
N SER A 69 -1.37 0.69 -5.69
CA SER A 69 -1.13 0.65 -4.25
C SER A 69 -0.13 -0.46 -3.85
N ALA A 70 -0.19 -1.62 -4.49
CA ALA A 70 0.81 -2.66 -4.27
C ALA A 70 2.21 -2.19 -4.68
N ALA A 71 2.33 -1.57 -5.86
CA ALA A 71 3.60 -1.02 -6.35
C ALA A 71 4.15 0.09 -5.44
N GLN A 72 3.28 0.98 -4.94
CA GLN A 72 3.64 2.05 -4.00
C GLN A 72 4.18 1.50 -2.66
N MET A 73 3.71 0.32 -2.22
CA MET A 73 4.12 -0.30 -0.95
C MET A 73 5.41 -1.12 -1.06
N ARG A 74 5.75 -1.65 -2.23
CA ARG A 74 6.92 -2.53 -2.42
C ARG A 74 8.26 -1.95 -1.92
N PRO A 75 8.60 -0.67 -2.12
CA PRO A 75 9.85 -0.10 -1.60
C PRO A 75 10.04 -0.26 -0.09
N TYR A 76 8.95 -0.33 0.68
CA TYR A 76 8.96 -0.40 2.14
C TYR A 76 8.96 -1.81 2.71
N VAL A 77 8.71 -2.84 1.88
CA VAL A 77 8.64 -4.24 2.32
C VAL A 77 9.91 -4.68 3.05
N ARG A 78 11.07 -4.28 2.53
CA ARG A 78 12.37 -4.64 3.12
C ARG A 78 12.55 -4.09 4.55
N LEU A 79 11.91 -2.97 4.87
CA LEU A 79 11.99 -2.33 6.18
C LEU A 79 11.08 -3.01 7.21
N ALA A 80 10.04 -3.71 6.76
CA ALA A 80 9.08 -4.42 7.62
C ALA A 80 9.76 -5.45 8.52
N ARG A 81 10.88 -6.05 8.08
CA ARG A 81 11.64 -7.01 8.86
C ARG A 81 12.03 -6.47 10.25
N HIS A 82 12.30 -5.18 10.34
CA HIS A 82 12.81 -4.52 11.56
C HIS A 82 11.83 -3.52 12.16
N SER A 83 10.62 -3.37 11.60
CA SER A 83 9.65 -2.36 12.02
C SER A 83 8.24 -2.92 12.17
N LYS A 84 7.79 -3.05 13.43
CA LYS A 84 6.40 -3.46 13.72
C LYS A 84 5.35 -2.51 13.11
N PRO A 85 5.51 -1.17 13.14
CA PRO A 85 4.56 -0.28 12.49
C PRO A 85 4.45 -0.51 10.98
N LEU A 86 5.57 -0.75 10.28
CA LEU A 86 5.55 -1.07 8.85
C LEU A 86 4.93 -2.44 8.57
N ARG A 87 5.16 -3.46 9.42
CA ARG A 87 4.46 -4.74 9.28
C ARG A 87 2.96 -4.53 9.35
N ARG A 88 2.47 -3.85 10.38
CA ARG A 88 1.04 -3.58 10.54
C ARG A 88 0.44 -2.83 9.34
N LEU A 89 1.17 -1.83 8.83
CA LEU A 89 0.76 -1.09 7.65
C LEU A 89 0.61 -2.02 6.44
N LEU A 90 1.66 -2.80 6.12
CA LEU A 90 1.67 -3.69 4.96
C LEU A 90 0.65 -4.82 5.08
N GLU A 91 0.51 -5.43 6.25
CA GLU A 91 -0.54 -6.41 6.53
C GLU A 91 -1.94 -5.82 6.34
N GLY A 92 -2.14 -4.57 6.80
CA GLY A 92 -3.38 -3.84 6.57
C GLY A 92 -3.67 -3.62 5.09
N VAL A 93 -2.66 -3.30 4.27
CA VAL A 93 -2.81 -3.17 2.81
C VAL A 93 -3.15 -4.52 2.18
N ILE A 94 -2.44 -5.59 2.54
CA ILE A 94 -2.68 -6.94 2.00
C ILE A 94 -4.12 -7.39 2.32
N ARG A 95 -4.59 -7.21 3.56
CA ARG A 95 -5.98 -7.53 3.93
C ARG A 95 -6.99 -6.69 3.15
N ARG A 96 -6.71 -5.40 2.95
CA ARG A 96 -7.59 -4.54 2.14
C ARG A 96 -7.65 -4.98 0.69
N HIS A 97 -6.54 -5.38 0.09
CA HIS A 97 -6.52 -5.97 -1.24
C HIS A 97 -7.36 -7.24 -1.31
N ALA A 98 -7.21 -8.16 -0.36
CA ALA A 98 -8.00 -9.39 -0.29
C ALA A 98 -9.50 -9.09 -0.20
N GLN A 99 -9.92 -8.16 0.68
CA GLN A 99 -11.32 -7.73 0.79
C GLN A 99 -11.86 -7.20 -0.54
N TYR A 100 -11.11 -6.38 -1.26
CA TYR A 100 -11.53 -5.81 -2.53
C TYR A 100 -11.61 -6.87 -3.64
N ILE A 101 -10.64 -7.78 -3.71
CA ILE A 101 -10.66 -8.89 -4.67
C ILE A 101 -11.84 -9.83 -4.41
N LEU A 102 -12.14 -10.15 -3.15
CA LEU A 102 -13.31 -10.95 -2.77
C LEU A 102 -14.63 -10.23 -3.04
N LEU A 103 -14.65 -8.89 -2.98
CA LEU A 103 -15.81 -8.10 -3.30
C LEU A 103 -16.11 -8.11 -4.81
N ASP A 104 -15.11 -7.86 -5.64
CA ASP A 104 -15.22 -7.93 -7.11
C ASP A 104 -13.84 -8.09 -7.77
N ALA A 105 -13.54 -9.31 -8.21
CA ALA A 105 -12.29 -9.64 -8.88
C ALA A 105 -12.15 -9.03 -10.30
N TYR A 106 -13.20 -8.44 -10.84
CA TYR A 106 -13.20 -7.77 -12.14
C TYR A 106 -13.02 -6.24 -12.03
N ALA A 107 -13.02 -5.70 -10.80
CA ALA A 107 -12.74 -4.31 -10.55
C ALA A 107 -11.25 -4.08 -10.30
N ASN A 108 -10.72 -2.96 -10.76
CA ASN A 108 -9.32 -2.59 -10.61
C ASN A 108 -9.09 -1.45 -9.60
N ALA A 109 -10.14 -0.67 -9.26
CA ALA A 109 -10.07 0.43 -8.30
C ALA A 109 -11.30 0.51 -7.40
N PHE A 110 -11.07 0.87 -6.14
CA PHE A 110 -12.08 0.82 -5.10
C PHE A 110 -12.12 2.11 -4.26
N ASN A 111 -13.33 2.41 -3.77
CA ASN A 111 -13.59 3.44 -2.78
C ASN A 111 -13.17 2.98 -1.38
N LYS A 112 -12.78 3.92 -0.52
CA LYS A 112 -12.50 3.63 0.90
C LYS A 112 -13.73 3.11 1.65
N THR A 113 -14.89 3.65 1.30
CA THR A 113 -16.21 3.29 1.84
C THR A 113 -17.20 3.17 0.68
N PRO A 114 -18.40 2.56 0.87
CA PRO A 114 -19.40 2.42 -0.18
C PRO A 114 -20.11 3.75 -0.50
N ASN A 115 -19.36 4.72 -1.03
CA ASN A 115 -19.83 6.10 -1.27
C ASN A 115 -20.36 6.36 -2.69
N GLY A 116 -20.23 5.39 -3.62
CA GLY A 116 -20.69 5.50 -4.99
C GLY A 116 -19.93 6.51 -5.85
N GLN A 117 -18.72 6.90 -5.47
CA GLN A 117 -17.88 7.75 -6.30
C GLN A 117 -17.17 6.94 -7.38
N GLY A 118 -16.68 7.63 -8.40
CA GLY A 118 -15.91 7.06 -9.52
C GLY A 118 -16.71 6.97 -10.81
N HIS A 119 -16.36 6.01 -11.66
CA HIS A 119 -16.91 5.85 -13.02
C HIS A 119 -18.27 5.13 -13.03
N GLN A 120 -19.22 5.62 -12.23
CA GLN A 120 -20.54 4.97 -12.04
C GLN A 120 -21.42 4.96 -13.32
N SER A 121 -21.04 5.70 -14.35
CA SER A 121 -21.72 5.70 -15.67
C SER A 121 -21.19 4.63 -16.64
N ASP A 122 -20.17 3.88 -16.26
CA ASP A 122 -19.62 2.81 -17.09
C ASP A 122 -20.67 1.71 -17.31
N ARG A 123 -20.65 1.11 -18.50
CA ARG A 123 -21.62 0.06 -18.90
C ARG A 123 -21.22 -1.30 -18.31
N THR A 124 -21.21 -1.38 -17.02
CA THR A 124 -20.88 -2.58 -16.24
C THR A 124 -21.65 -2.58 -14.92
N GLU A 125 -21.65 -3.72 -14.22
CA GLU A 125 -22.26 -3.77 -12.88
C GLU A 125 -21.35 -3.04 -11.88
N MET A 126 -21.79 -1.86 -11.44
CA MET A 126 -21.10 -1.02 -10.47
C MET A 126 -21.75 -1.14 -9.10
N SER A 127 -20.93 -1.30 -8.07
CA SER A 127 -21.37 -1.16 -6.67
C SER A 127 -20.84 0.15 -6.09
N PRO A 128 -21.39 0.66 -4.97
CA PRO A 128 -20.87 1.86 -4.30
C PRO A 128 -19.42 1.72 -3.81
N TRP A 129 -18.90 0.52 -3.69
CA TRP A 129 -17.50 0.25 -3.35
C TRP A 129 -16.53 0.43 -4.50
N ILE A 130 -17.00 0.32 -5.75
CA ILE A 130 -16.17 0.28 -6.94
C ILE A 130 -15.98 1.70 -7.47
N TRP A 131 -14.72 2.12 -7.63
CA TRP A 131 -14.38 3.35 -8.34
C TRP A 131 -14.32 3.13 -9.85
N GLU A 132 -13.63 2.06 -10.28
CA GLU A 132 -13.49 1.65 -11.67
C GLU A 132 -13.55 0.12 -11.79
N ARG A 133 -14.40 -0.38 -12.72
CA ARG A 133 -14.57 -1.80 -13.00
C ARG A 133 -14.03 -2.13 -14.39
N LYS A 134 -12.73 -2.28 -14.45
CA LYS A 134 -12.03 -2.77 -15.65
C LYS A 134 -11.17 -3.95 -15.25
N PHE A 135 -11.38 -5.09 -15.93
CA PHE A 135 -10.58 -6.26 -15.67
C PHE A 135 -9.15 -6.03 -16.18
N GLU A 136 -8.22 -6.07 -15.26
CA GLU A 136 -6.79 -6.01 -15.50
C GLU A 136 -6.13 -7.17 -14.75
N LEU A 137 -5.52 -8.10 -15.47
CA LEU A 137 -4.88 -9.27 -14.86
C LEU A 137 -3.79 -8.86 -13.84
N ASP A 138 -3.06 -7.81 -14.13
CA ASP A 138 -2.02 -7.29 -13.24
C ASP A 138 -2.59 -6.71 -11.94
N SER A 139 -3.82 -6.18 -11.96
CA SER A 139 -4.53 -5.76 -10.74
C SER A 139 -4.75 -6.91 -9.73
N LEU A 140 -4.76 -8.16 -10.19
CA LEU A 140 -4.80 -9.33 -9.32
C LEU A 140 -3.39 -9.84 -8.97
N CYS A 141 -2.45 -9.78 -9.92
CA CYS A 141 -1.09 -10.29 -9.72
C CYS A 141 -0.26 -9.45 -8.75
N TYR A 142 -0.39 -8.13 -8.78
CA TYR A 142 0.40 -7.24 -7.92
C TYR A 142 0.09 -7.37 -6.41
N PRO A 143 -1.18 -7.48 -5.96
CA PRO A 143 -1.51 -7.83 -4.58
C PRO A 143 -0.88 -9.15 -4.12
N VAL A 144 -0.95 -10.20 -4.95
CA VAL A 144 -0.32 -11.50 -4.65
C VAL A 144 1.19 -11.36 -4.56
N GLN A 145 1.80 -10.60 -5.46
CA GLN A 145 3.24 -10.32 -5.40
C GLN A 145 3.63 -9.55 -4.14
N LEU A 146 2.85 -8.54 -3.74
CA LEU A 146 3.11 -7.80 -2.50
C LEU A 146 3.04 -8.72 -1.28
N CYS A 147 2.05 -9.60 -1.23
CA CYS A 147 1.88 -10.61 -0.19
C CYS A 147 3.11 -11.55 -0.13
N TRP A 148 3.55 -12.07 -1.27
CA TRP A 148 4.74 -12.90 -1.39
C TRP A 148 6.02 -12.17 -0.96
N ASP A 149 6.25 -10.95 -1.47
CA ASP A 149 7.42 -10.13 -1.13
C ASP A 149 7.46 -9.84 0.38
N TYR A 150 6.30 -9.57 0.99
CA TYR A 150 6.16 -9.35 2.43
C TYR A 150 6.53 -10.61 3.23
N TRP A 151 5.96 -11.76 2.87
CA TRP A 151 6.27 -13.03 3.52
C TRP A 151 7.77 -13.37 3.37
N GLN A 152 8.35 -13.21 2.19
CA GLN A 152 9.79 -13.41 1.97
C GLN A 152 10.65 -12.53 2.88
N ALA A 153 10.27 -11.28 3.08
CA ALA A 153 11.01 -10.33 3.89
C ALA A 153 10.89 -10.60 5.40
N THR A 154 9.71 -11.02 5.87
CA THR A 154 9.40 -11.08 7.30
C THR A 154 9.36 -12.50 7.86
N GLN A 155 9.06 -13.49 7.02
CA GLN A 155 8.73 -14.88 7.40
C GLN A 155 7.53 -14.97 8.37
N GLU A 156 6.68 -13.93 8.40
CA GLU A 156 5.46 -13.90 9.19
C GLU A 156 4.33 -14.54 8.38
N GLU A 157 3.51 -15.34 9.05
CA GLU A 157 2.35 -16.01 8.45
C GLU A 157 1.04 -15.63 9.15
N SER A 158 1.13 -14.91 10.26
CA SER A 158 -0.04 -14.54 11.07
C SER A 158 -1.05 -13.63 10.38
N PHE A 159 -0.66 -13.01 9.25
CA PHE A 159 -1.55 -12.20 8.42
C PHE A 159 -2.34 -13.02 7.38
N LEU A 160 -1.95 -14.28 7.16
CA LEU A 160 -2.63 -15.23 6.27
C LEU A 160 -3.86 -15.80 7.02
N ASP A 161 -4.87 -14.98 7.16
CA ASP A 161 -6.16 -15.39 7.71
C ASP A 161 -7.12 -15.86 6.59
N GLU A 162 -8.37 -16.23 6.94
CA GLU A 162 -9.35 -16.74 5.98
C GLU A 162 -9.67 -15.77 4.83
N GLN A 163 -9.37 -14.47 4.97
CA GLN A 163 -9.60 -13.47 3.93
C GLN A 163 -8.44 -13.39 2.94
N VAL A 164 -7.23 -13.71 3.38
CA VAL A 164 -6.01 -13.62 2.55
C VAL A 164 -5.67 -14.97 1.92
N HIS A 165 -6.12 -16.07 2.52
CA HIS A 165 -5.87 -17.44 2.07
C HIS A 165 -6.79 -17.81 0.92
#